data_d40dd64f89ea19cf7fb8bacafb353e4e
#
_entry.id   d40dd64f89ea19cf7fb8bacafb353e4e
#
_cell.length_a   1.000
_cell.length_b   1.000
_cell.length_c   1.000
_cell.angle_alpha   90.00
_cell.angle_beta   90.00
_cell.angle_gamma   90.00
#
_symmetry.space_group_name_H-M   'P 1'
#
loop_
_entity.id
_entity.type
_entity.pdbx_description
1 polymer ?
#
loop_
_entity_poly.entity_id
_entity_poly.type
_entity_poly.pdbx_seq_one_letter_code
_entity_poly.pdbx_strand_id
1 'polypeptide(L)'
;MMDKNNQDIDKLKQEFIANASHELKTPVTSIQLAVETAISALENSEIEDAKRFMTQILQDSQRMTLLLSDLLDLSQLEVNNPEKELVNLKSIIDAEIGFLSDENKNRVVFESEDIEFLIDPNDFSMIIRNLLRNACNYSELDKEINVNLFKDKSSIVLSVVDKGRGIATSDHERIFERFYRVDKGRSRSLGGTGIGLSIVKHAVDRNGGVIELDSILGSGTTFTIEFE
;
A
#
# COMPACT_ATOMS: atom_id res chain seq x y z
N MET A 1 -1.48 33.47 14.03
CA MET A 1 -2.07 32.17 13.54
C MET A 1 -1.32 31.62 12.34
N MET A 2 -0.83 32.40 11.37
CA MET A 2 -0.03 31.92 10.21
C MET A 2 1.30 31.24 10.58
N ASP A 3 2.01 31.71 11.61
CA ASP A 3 3.33 31.18 12.02
C ASP A 3 3.26 29.74 12.59
N LYS A 4 2.21 29.41 13.36
CA LYS A 4 2.06 28.07 13.91
C LYS A 4 1.79 27.01 12.82
N ASN A 5 0.96 27.34 11.83
CA ASN A 5 0.62 26.42 10.74
C ASN A 5 1.84 26.10 9.86
N ASN A 6 2.72 27.09 9.60
CA ASN A 6 3.98 26.87 8.87
C ASN A 6 4.97 26.00 9.67
N GLN A 7 5.09 26.22 10.99
CA GLN A 7 5.96 25.42 11.85
C GLN A 7 5.50 23.96 11.94
N ASP A 8 4.20 23.70 11.98
CA ASP A 8 3.64 22.35 12.00
C ASP A 8 3.87 21.64 10.65
N ILE A 9 3.74 22.34 9.53
CA ILE A 9 4.01 21.78 8.18
C ILE A 9 5.51 21.46 8.04
N ASP A 10 6.41 22.35 8.46
CA ASP A 10 7.85 22.12 8.38
C ASP A 10 8.28 20.94 9.27
N LYS A 11 7.67 20.78 10.44
CA LYS A 11 7.91 19.65 11.33
C LYS A 11 7.47 18.33 10.70
N LEU A 12 6.27 18.29 10.12
CA LEU A 12 5.77 17.10 9.41
C LEU A 12 6.67 16.70 8.23
N LYS A 13 7.18 17.68 7.47
CA LYS A 13 8.15 17.43 6.38
C LYS A 13 9.47 16.86 6.91
N GLN A 14 9.99 17.40 8.02
CA GLN A 14 11.22 16.91 8.63
C GLN A 14 11.04 15.49 9.16
N GLU A 15 9.94 15.19 9.82
CA GLU A 15 9.61 13.84 10.31
C GLU A 15 9.47 12.85 9.13
N PHE A 16 8.83 13.26 8.04
CA PHE A 16 8.73 12.45 6.83
C PHE A 16 10.10 12.11 6.23
N ILE A 17 10.98 13.11 6.05
CA ILE A 17 12.34 12.90 5.52
C ILE A 17 13.16 12.01 6.45
N ALA A 18 13.08 12.21 7.76
CA ALA A 18 13.78 11.40 8.74
C ALA A 18 13.32 9.93 8.70
N ASN A 19 12.01 9.69 8.67
CA ASN A 19 11.43 8.37 8.59
C ASN A 19 11.76 7.67 7.26
N ALA A 20 11.67 8.37 6.13
CA ALA A 20 12.05 7.84 4.81
C ALA A 20 13.53 7.43 4.79
N SER A 21 14.42 8.30 5.32
CA SER A 21 15.85 8.02 5.40
C SER A 21 16.15 6.80 6.27
N HIS A 22 15.45 6.64 7.39
CA HIS A 22 15.61 5.50 8.28
C HIS A 22 15.10 4.20 7.63
N GLU A 23 13.93 4.23 6.99
CA GLU A 23 13.34 3.06 6.31
C GLU A 23 14.15 2.64 5.07
N LEU A 24 14.87 3.57 4.40
CA LEU A 24 15.81 3.26 3.32
C LEU A 24 17.15 2.72 3.82
N LYS A 25 17.69 3.27 4.92
CA LYS A 25 18.99 2.85 5.46
C LYS A 25 18.98 1.40 5.94
N THR A 26 17.89 0.95 6.54
CA THR A 26 17.76 -0.41 7.09
C THR A 26 18.00 -1.50 6.05
N PRO A 27 17.26 -1.55 4.90
CA PRO A 27 17.49 -2.57 3.88
C PRO A 27 18.86 -2.44 3.21
N VAL A 28 19.39 -1.22 3.02
CA VAL A 28 20.75 -1.04 2.47
C VAL A 28 21.80 -1.72 3.37
N THR A 29 21.74 -1.49 4.68
CA THR A 29 22.66 -2.14 5.62
C THR A 29 22.48 -3.66 5.66
N SER A 30 21.22 -4.14 5.59
CA SER A 30 20.91 -5.57 5.52
C SER A 30 21.48 -6.22 4.25
N ILE A 31 21.33 -5.58 3.09
CA ILE A 31 21.89 -6.04 1.82
C ILE A 31 23.41 -6.12 1.88
N GLN A 32 24.07 -5.08 2.40
CA GLN A 32 25.53 -5.06 2.52
C GLN A 32 26.04 -6.23 3.35
N LEU A 33 25.46 -6.44 4.54
CA LEU A 33 25.84 -7.55 5.42
C LEU A 33 25.54 -8.92 4.77
N ALA A 34 24.39 -9.06 4.11
CA ALA A 34 24.02 -10.30 3.46
C ALA A 34 24.94 -10.63 2.28
N VAL A 35 25.42 -9.61 1.51
CA VAL A 35 26.43 -9.80 0.45
C VAL A 35 27.75 -10.29 1.02
N GLU A 36 28.29 -9.65 2.07
CA GLU A 36 29.55 -10.06 2.71
C GLU A 36 29.44 -11.50 3.24
N THR A 37 28.33 -11.83 3.88
CA THR A 37 28.10 -13.18 4.41
C THR A 37 27.93 -14.23 3.29
N ALA A 38 27.23 -13.88 2.20
CA ALA A 38 27.08 -14.79 1.05
C ALA A 38 28.42 -15.08 0.39
N ILE A 39 29.32 -14.09 0.26
CA ILE A 39 30.66 -14.25 -0.27
C ILE A 39 31.48 -15.21 0.62
N SER A 40 31.47 -15.00 1.95
CA SER A 40 32.18 -15.87 2.90
C SER A 40 31.64 -17.30 2.86
N ALA A 41 30.32 -17.49 2.76
CA ALA A 41 29.72 -18.81 2.64
C ALA A 41 30.15 -19.54 1.36
N LEU A 42 30.27 -18.81 0.22
CA LEU A 42 30.77 -19.37 -1.03
C LEU A 42 32.25 -19.78 -0.93
N GLU A 43 33.10 -18.98 -0.30
CA GLU A 43 34.52 -19.30 -0.05
C GLU A 43 34.67 -20.57 0.79
N ASN A 44 33.76 -20.81 1.72
CA ASN A 44 33.74 -22.01 2.58
C ASN A 44 32.96 -23.17 1.94
N SER A 45 32.48 -23.06 0.70
CA SER A 45 31.63 -24.07 0.01
C SER A 45 30.29 -24.34 0.69
N GLU A 46 29.76 -23.39 1.48
CA GLU A 46 28.47 -23.45 2.17
C GLU A 46 27.35 -22.93 1.24
N ILE A 47 27.07 -23.69 0.19
CA ILE A 47 26.20 -23.24 -0.93
C ILE A 47 24.77 -22.89 -0.47
N GLU A 48 24.20 -23.67 0.46
CA GLU A 48 22.81 -23.43 0.93
C GLU A 48 22.72 -22.14 1.76
N ASP A 49 23.73 -21.84 2.56
CA ASP A 49 23.78 -20.56 3.29
C ASP A 49 23.95 -19.38 2.33
N ALA A 50 24.81 -19.51 1.33
CA ALA A 50 24.95 -18.48 0.30
C ALA A 50 23.61 -18.21 -0.42
N LYS A 51 22.86 -19.25 -0.81
CA LYS A 51 21.54 -19.12 -1.43
C LYS A 51 20.55 -18.38 -0.52
N ARG A 52 20.54 -18.70 0.78
CA ARG A 52 19.69 -18.05 1.77
C ARG A 52 19.97 -16.55 1.83
N PHE A 53 21.23 -16.12 1.89
CA PHE A 53 21.59 -14.71 1.90
C PHE A 53 21.29 -14.01 0.57
N MET A 54 21.47 -14.66 -0.57
CA MET A 54 21.06 -14.13 -1.87
C MET A 54 19.55 -13.90 -1.95
N THR A 55 18.74 -14.80 -1.39
CA THR A 55 17.28 -14.63 -1.30
C THR A 55 16.92 -13.42 -0.43
N GLN A 56 17.61 -13.22 0.69
CA GLN A 56 17.42 -12.04 1.54
C GLN A 56 17.77 -10.73 0.80
N ILE A 57 18.88 -10.70 0.05
CA ILE A 57 19.28 -9.55 -0.77
C ILE A 57 18.16 -9.21 -1.77
N LEU A 58 17.60 -10.21 -2.45
CA LEU A 58 16.52 -10.02 -3.40
C LEU A 58 15.27 -9.43 -2.74
N GLN A 59 14.86 -9.96 -1.59
CA GLN A 59 13.70 -9.47 -0.83
C GLN A 59 13.90 -8.03 -0.35
N ASP A 60 15.07 -7.70 0.19
CA ASP A 60 15.37 -6.33 0.65
C ASP A 60 15.44 -5.34 -0.52
N SER A 61 15.96 -5.76 -1.69
CA SER A 61 15.96 -4.95 -2.91
C SER A 61 14.55 -4.68 -3.43
N GLN A 62 13.69 -5.70 -3.48
CA GLN A 62 12.28 -5.55 -3.88
C GLN A 62 11.54 -4.60 -2.94
N ARG A 63 11.79 -4.72 -1.64
CA ARG A 63 11.24 -3.83 -0.64
C ARG A 63 11.68 -2.38 -0.82
N MET A 64 12.96 -2.14 -1.14
CA MET A 64 13.46 -0.79 -1.46
C MET A 64 12.76 -0.19 -2.68
N THR A 65 12.59 -0.98 -3.74
CA THR A 65 11.87 -0.55 -4.95
C THR A 65 10.44 -0.13 -4.62
N LEU A 66 9.74 -0.92 -3.80
CA LEU A 66 8.39 -0.60 -3.37
C LEU A 66 8.34 0.69 -2.52
N LEU A 67 9.28 0.85 -1.58
CA LEU A 67 9.36 2.06 -0.76
C LEU A 67 9.62 3.30 -1.60
N LEU A 68 10.52 3.23 -2.57
CA LEU A 68 10.78 4.33 -3.51
C LEU A 68 9.54 4.67 -4.35
N SER A 69 8.83 3.66 -4.86
CA SER A 69 7.56 3.88 -5.58
C SER A 69 6.53 4.58 -4.70
N ASP A 70 6.31 4.10 -3.47
CA ASP A 70 5.35 4.70 -2.55
C ASP A 70 5.72 6.16 -2.18
N LEU A 71 7.03 6.47 -2.06
CA LEU A 71 7.51 7.83 -1.81
C LEU A 71 7.28 8.76 -3.01
N LEU A 72 7.49 8.25 -4.24
CA LEU A 72 7.23 9.01 -5.47
C LEU A 72 5.73 9.25 -5.66
N ASP A 73 4.89 8.23 -5.44
CA ASP A 73 3.44 8.35 -5.51
C ASP A 73 2.94 9.43 -4.52
N LEU A 74 3.41 9.39 -3.28
CA LEU A 74 3.05 10.39 -2.27
C LEU A 74 3.53 11.79 -2.64
N SER A 75 4.75 11.91 -3.17
CA SER A 75 5.29 13.19 -3.64
C SER A 75 4.46 13.78 -4.80
N GLN A 76 4.02 12.95 -5.75
CA GLN A 76 3.16 13.37 -6.85
C GLN A 76 1.80 13.87 -6.35
N LEU A 77 1.19 13.16 -5.40
CA LEU A 77 -0.08 13.55 -4.77
C LEU A 77 0.01 14.91 -4.05
N GLU A 78 1.17 15.25 -3.46
CA GLU A 78 1.36 16.51 -2.72
C GLU A 78 1.64 17.71 -3.62
N VAL A 79 2.28 17.50 -4.76
CA VAL A 79 2.75 18.59 -5.63
C VAL A 79 1.74 18.91 -6.72
N ASN A 80 1.11 17.92 -7.31
CA ASN A 80 0.23 18.09 -8.47
C ASN A 80 -1.22 18.22 -8.04
N ASN A 81 -1.99 19.07 -8.73
CA ASN A 81 -3.45 19.02 -8.65
C ASN A 81 -3.97 17.80 -9.41
N PRO A 82 -5.12 17.19 -9.01
CA PRO A 82 -5.69 16.07 -9.74
C PRO A 82 -6.11 16.50 -11.16
N GLU A 83 -5.67 15.74 -12.15
CA GLU A 83 -6.07 15.91 -13.55
C GLU A 83 -7.24 14.98 -13.83
N LYS A 84 -8.46 15.46 -13.49
CA LYS A 84 -9.69 14.65 -13.60
C LYS A 84 -10.11 14.52 -15.06
N GLU A 85 -10.40 13.30 -15.47
CA GLU A 85 -10.97 12.95 -16.77
C GLU A 85 -12.07 11.90 -16.59
N LEU A 86 -12.96 11.81 -17.58
CA LEU A 86 -14.03 10.81 -17.57
C LEU A 86 -13.43 9.46 -17.95
N VAL A 87 -13.36 8.54 -16.98
CA VAL A 87 -12.75 7.23 -17.15
C VAL A 87 -13.69 6.11 -16.76
N ASN A 88 -13.52 4.96 -17.39
CA ASN A 88 -14.19 3.73 -17.00
C ASN A 88 -13.44 3.10 -15.81
N LEU A 89 -14.06 3.17 -14.61
CA LEU A 89 -13.44 2.71 -13.38
C LEU A 89 -13.19 1.19 -13.36
N LYS A 90 -14.10 0.42 -13.96
CA LYS A 90 -13.96 -1.03 -14.09
C LYS A 90 -12.66 -1.40 -14.82
N SER A 91 -12.38 -0.71 -15.91
CA SER A 91 -11.17 -0.96 -16.72
C SER A 91 -9.89 -0.72 -15.94
N ILE A 92 -9.85 0.29 -15.06
CA ILE A 92 -8.69 0.57 -14.19
C ILE A 92 -8.54 -0.55 -13.16
N ILE A 93 -9.63 -0.99 -12.52
CA ILE A 93 -9.58 -2.10 -11.55
C ILE A 93 -9.12 -3.39 -12.21
N ASP A 94 -9.67 -3.74 -13.39
CA ASP A 94 -9.26 -4.91 -14.17
C ASP A 94 -7.75 -4.88 -14.50
N ALA A 95 -7.22 -3.71 -14.87
CA ALA A 95 -5.81 -3.53 -15.14
C ALA A 95 -4.94 -3.77 -13.87
N GLU A 96 -5.31 -3.20 -12.73
CA GLU A 96 -4.58 -3.39 -11.46
C GLU A 96 -4.64 -4.84 -10.96
N ILE A 97 -5.78 -5.52 -11.11
CA ILE A 97 -5.88 -6.97 -10.85
C ILE A 97 -4.97 -7.75 -11.80
N GLY A 98 -4.86 -7.31 -13.06
CA GLY A 98 -4.00 -7.91 -14.08
C GLY A 98 -2.51 -7.91 -13.71
N PHE A 99 -2.05 -6.92 -12.93
CA PHE A 99 -0.66 -6.82 -12.46
C PHE A 99 -0.33 -7.68 -11.24
N LEU A 100 -1.32 -8.29 -10.59
CA LEU A 100 -1.07 -9.23 -9.49
C LEU A 100 -0.41 -10.52 -10.01
N SER A 101 0.33 -11.21 -9.13
CA SER A 101 0.78 -12.58 -9.42
C SER A 101 -0.42 -13.50 -9.66
N ASP A 102 -0.22 -14.55 -10.45
CA ASP A 102 -1.29 -15.50 -10.77
C ASP A 102 -1.94 -16.07 -9.50
N GLU A 103 -1.16 -16.33 -8.46
CA GLU A 103 -1.64 -16.80 -7.17
C GLU A 103 -2.59 -15.81 -6.50
N ASN A 104 -2.24 -14.53 -6.48
CA ASN A 104 -3.07 -13.48 -5.90
C ASN A 104 -4.27 -13.13 -6.79
N LYS A 105 -4.09 -13.11 -8.12
CA LYS A 105 -5.15 -12.85 -9.09
C LYS A 105 -6.30 -13.87 -8.97
N ASN A 106 -5.98 -15.15 -8.78
CA ASN A 106 -6.97 -16.21 -8.68
C ASN A 106 -7.84 -16.15 -7.42
N ARG A 107 -7.47 -15.36 -6.42
CA ARG A 107 -8.25 -15.17 -5.19
C ARG A 107 -9.06 -13.88 -5.19
N VAL A 108 -8.90 -13.01 -6.20
CA VAL A 108 -9.69 -11.79 -6.31
C VAL A 108 -11.01 -12.10 -7.03
N VAL A 109 -12.10 -11.86 -6.34
CA VAL A 109 -13.46 -11.87 -6.90
C VAL A 109 -13.85 -10.42 -7.13
N PHE A 110 -14.03 -10.05 -8.39
CA PHE A 110 -14.38 -8.67 -8.77
C PHE A 110 -15.78 -8.62 -9.35
N GLU A 111 -16.68 -7.92 -8.66
CA GLU A 111 -18.02 -7.62 -9.11
C GLU A 111 -18.15 -6.11 -9.38
N SER A 112 -18.62 -5.74 -10.55
CA SER A 112 -18.64 -4.36 -11.00
C SER A 112 -19.79 -4.08 -11.95
N GLU A 113 -20.40 -2.92 -11.78
CA GLU A 113 -21.12 -2.24 -12.83
C GLU A 113 -20.14 -1.55 -13.79
N ASP A 114 -20.59 -1.24 -15.00
CA ASP A 114 -19.84 -0.45 -15.98
C ASP A 114 -20.05 1.04 -15.70
N ILE A 115 -19.10 1.64 -14.98
CA ILE A 115 -19.22 2.99 -14.42
C ILE A 115 -18.17 3.90 -15.03
N GLU A 116 -18.63 4.98 -15.70
CA GLU A 116 -17.80 6.12 -16.05
C GLU A 116 -17.90 7.19 -14.97
N PHE A 117 -16.75 7.74 -14.56
CA PHE A 117 -16.67 8.76 -13.53
C PHE A 117 -15.55 9.76 -13.78
N LEU A 118 -15.74 11.02 -13.34
CA LEU A 118 -14.79 12.11 -13.48
C LEU A 118 -13.80 12.09 -12.32
N ILE A 119 -12.64 11.47 -12.51
CA ILE A 119 -11.61 11.29 -11.49
C ILE A 119 -10.22 11.33 -12.14
N ASP A 120 -9.18 11.60 -11.36
CA ASP A 120 -7.81 11.39 -11.82
C ASP A 120 -7.52 9.89 -11.91
N PRO A 121 -7.22 9.35 -13.12
CA PRO A 121 -7.03 7.90 -13.30
C PRO A 121 -5.80 7.35 -12.56
N ASN A 122 -4.75 8.17 -12.39
CA ASN A 122 -3.55 7.77 -11.67
C ASN A 122 -3.86 7.65 -10.16
N ASP A 123 -4.61 8.60 -9.62
CA ASP A 123 -5.03 8.56 -8.22
C ASP A 123 -5.92 7.32 -7.96
N PHE A 124 -6.87 7.05 -8.86
CA PHE A 124 -7.74 5.88 -8.72
C PHE A 124 -6.96 4.56 -8.83
N SER A 125 -6.00 4.48 -9.74
CA SER A 125 -5.05 3.36 -9.86
C SER A 125 -4.23 3.17 -8.59
N MET A 126 -3.69 4.26 -7.99
CA MET A 126 -2.96 4.21 -6.72
C MET A 126 -3.83 3.68 -5.57
N ILE A 127 -5.12 4.08 -5.51
CA ILE A 127 -6.09 3.59 -4.51
C ILE A 127 -6.23 2.07 -4.65
N ILE A 128 -6.59 1.57 -5.83
CA ILE A 128 -6.83 0.15 -6.08
C ILE A 128 -5.58 -0.68 -5.79
N ARG A 129 -4.44 -0.29 -6.33
CA ARG A 129 -3.16 -0.98 -6.15
C ARG A 129 -2.78 -1.13 -4.68
N ASN A 130 -2.94 -0.07 -3.88
CA ASN A 130 -2.61 -0.10 -2.47
C ASN A 130 -3.58 -0.95 -1.64
N LEU A 131 -4.89 -0.88 -1.92
CA LEU A 131 -5.89 -1.71 -1.24
C LEU A 131 -5.74 -3.18 -1.59
N LEU A 132 -5.56 -3.53 -2.87
CA LEU A 132 -5.29 -4.91 -3.31
C LEU A 132 -4.00 -5.46 -2.67
N ARG A 133 -2.93 -4.67 -2.66
CA ARG A 133 -1.66 -5.06 -2.02
C ARG A 133 -1.84 -5.33 -0.53
N ASN A 134 -2.60 -4.51 0.18
CA ASN A 134 -2.92 -4.75 1.58
C ASN A 134 -3.73 -6.02 1.78
N ALA A 135 -4.80 -6.22 1.03
CA ALA A 135 -5.62 -7.41 1.10
C ALA A 135 -4.80 -8.68 0.82
N CYS A 136 -3.93 -8.67 -0.21
CA CYS A 136 -3.05 -9.79 -0.53
C CYS A 136 -2.03 -10.09 0.58
N ASN A 137 -1.45 -9.05 1.19
CA ASN A 137 -0.38 -9.21 2.19
C ASN A 137 -0.89 -9.63 3.57
N TYR A 138 -2.13 -9.28 3.91
CA TYR A 138 -2.65 -9.48 5.27
C TYR A 138 -3.71 -10.56 5.39
N SER A 139 -4.11 -11.20 4.29
CA SER A 139 -4.95 -12.40 4.28
C SER A 139 -4.19 -13.64 3.80
N GLU A 140 -4.62 -14.82 4.25
CA GLU A 140 -4.03 -16.09 3.86
C GLU A 140 -4.34 -16.41 2.39
N LEU A 141 -3.47 -17.21 1.73
CA LEU A 141 -3.54 -17.50 0.29
C LEU A 141 -4.80 -18.28 -0.12
N ASP A 142 -5.43 -19.00 0.79
CA ASP A 142 -6.68 -19.73 0.58
C ASP A 142 -7.94 -18.87 0.75
N LYS A 143 -7.80 -17.61 1.13
CA LYS A 143 -8.91 -16.68 1.36
C LYS A 143 -9.14 -15.79 0.14
N GLU A 144 -10.41 -15.59 -0.18
CA GLU A 144 -10.86 -14.67 -1.23
C GLU A 144 -10.72 -13.22 -0.80
N ILE A 145 -10.46 -12.37 -1.80
CA ILE A 145 -10.49 -10.91 -1.70
C ILE A 145 -11.63 -10.44 -2.59
N ASN A 146 -12.63 -9.79 -2.01
CA ASN A 146 -13.77 -9.29 -2.78
C ASN A 146 -13.60 -7.80 -3.07
N VAL A 147 -13.69 -7.45 -4.35
CA VAL A 147 -13.70 -6.07 -4.83
C VAL A 147 -15.06 -5.80 -5.44
N ASN A 148 -15.77 -4.78 -4.96
CA ASN A 148 -17.08 -4.42 -5.49
C ASN A 148 -17.08 -2.95 -5.89
N LEU A 149 -17.65 -2.66 -7.06
CA LEU A 149 -17.84 -1.31 -7.59
C LEU A 149 -19.29 -1.17 -8.07
N PHE A 150 -20.05 -0.26 -7.47
CA PHE A 150 -21.46 -0.06 -7.80
C PHE A 150 -21.89 1.39 -7.55
N LYS A 151 -23.05 1.75 -8.11
CA LYS A 151 -23.70 3.05 -7.82
C LYS A 151 -24.69 2.89 -6.68
N ASP A 152 -24.61 3.80 -5.71
CA ASP A 152 -25.65 3.99 -4.70
C ASP A 152 -26.19 5.43 -4.81
N LYS A 153 -27.40 5.58 -5.39
CA LYS A 153 -28.05 6.87 -5.69
C LYS A 153 -27.16 7.75 -6.58
N SER A 154 -26.56 8.81 -6.01
CA SER A 154 -25.66 9.74 -6.71
C SER A 154 -24.18 9.42 -6.51
N SER A 155 -23.88 8.52 -5.58
CA SER A 155 -22.50 8.19 -5.22
C SER A 155 -22.00 6.94 -5.93
N ILE A 156 -20.68 6.86 -6.09
CA ILE A 156 -19.98 5.66 -6.53
C ILE A 156 -19.29 5.05 -5.32
N VAL A 157 -19.56 3.77 -5.10
CA VAL A 157 -19.03 3.02 -3.97
C VAL A 157 -18.06 1.95 -4.47
N LEU A 158 -16.84 2.01 -3.96
CA LEU A 158 -15.82 0.99 -4.12
C LEU A 158 -15.61 0.32 -2.77
N SER A 159 -15.69 -1.01 -2.69
CA SER A 159 -15.31 -1.74 -1.49
C SER A 159 -14.26 -2.82 -1.79
N VAL A 160 -13.28 -2.95 -0.89
CA VAL A 160 -12.28 -4.03 -0.91
C VAL A 160 -12.36 -4.74 0.43
N VAL A 161 -12.71 -6.04 0.38
CA VAL A 161 -12.95 -6.89 1.55
C VAL A 161 -11.94 -8.03 1.56
N ASP A 162 -11.21 -8.14 2.65
CA ASP A 162 -10.33 -9.28 2.91
C ASP A 162 -10.78 -10.08 4.15
N LYS A 163 -10.44 -11.36 4.17
CA LYS A 163 -10.64 -12.28 5.31
C LYS A 163 -9.31 -12.51 6.03
N GLY A 164 -8.57 -11.43 6.24
CA GLY A 164 -7.26 -11.44 6.89
C GLY A 164 -7.34 -11.34 8.41
N ARG A 165 -6.20 -10.95 8.99
CA ARG A 165 -6.06 -10.84 10.46
C ARG A 165 -6.89 -9.71 11.10
N GLY A 166 -7.45 -8.81 10.31
CA GLY A 166 -8.12 -7.64 10.82
C GLY A 166 -7.20 -6.64 11.53
N ILE A 167 -7.78 -5.54 11.99
CA ILE A 167 -7.09 -4.42 12.63
C ILE A 167 -7.79 -4.13 13.96
N ALA A 168 -7.00 -3.95 15.02
CA ALA A 168 -7.55 -3.59 16.32
C ALA A 168 -8.12 -2.15 16.27
N THR A 169 -9.23 -1.92 16.97
CA THR A 169 -9.90 -0.60 16.97
C THR A 169 -8.99 0.54 17.42
N SER A 170 -8.00 0.26 18.29
CA SER A 170 -6.99 1.25 18.71
C SER A 170 -6.10 1.77 17.58
N ASP A 171 -6.04 1.05 16.46
CA ASP A 171 -5.18 1.35 15.34
C ASP A 171 -5.94 1.96 14.14
N HIS A 172 -7.30 1.95 14.15
CA HIS A 172 -8.13 2.35 13.02
C HIS A 172 -7.84 3.77 12.50
N GLU A 173 -7.61 4.73 13.39
CA GLU A 173 -7.25 6.10 12.97
C GLU A 173 -5.80 6.18 12.50
N ARG A 174 -4.91 5.41 13.13
CA ARG A 174 -3.47 5.50 12.94
C ARG A 174 -2.96 4.81 11.69
N ILE A 175 -3.67 3.82 11.15
CA ILE A 175 -3.25 3.10 9.94
C ILE A 175 -3.12 4.00 8.72
N PHE A 176 -3.73 5.18 8.73
CA PHE A 176 -3.61 6.20 7.68
C PHE A 176 -2.44 7.17 7.90
N GLU A 177 -1.77 7.10 9.07
CA GLU A 177 -0.55 7.86 9.33
C GLU A 177 0.62 7.32 8.50
N ARG A 178 1.49 8.19 8.00
CA ARG A 178 2.67 7.80 7.23
C ARG A 178 3.64 6.99 8.09
N PHE A 179 4.18 5.89 7.54
CA PHE A 179 5.10 4.95 8.20
C PHE A 179 4.51 4.21 9.40
N TYR A 180 3.22 4.37 9.67
CA TYR A 180 2.58 3.62 10.72
C TYR A 180 2.40 2.15 10.33
N ARG A 181 2.64 1.26 11.30
CA ARG A 181 2.47 -0.18 11.17
C ARG A 181 2.02 -0.76 12.51
N VAL A 182 0.95 -1.56 12.49
CA VAL A 182 0.44 -2.26 13.67
C VAL A 182 1.49 -3.21 14.24
N ASP A 183 2.23 -3.92 13.40
CA ASP A 183 3.32 -4.83 13.76
C ASP A 183 4.54 -4.57 12.88
N LYS A 184 5.56 -3.94 13.44
CA LYS A 184 6.78 -3.55 12.72
C LYS A 184 7.59 -4.74 12.22
N GLY A 185 7.60 -5.87 12.96
CA GLY A 185 8.38 -7.04 12.60
C GLY A 185 7.75 -7.81 11.44
N ARG A 186 6.50 -8.22 11.58
CA ARG A 186 5.78 -9.02 10.59
C ARG A 186 5.45 -8.22 9.32
N SER A 187 5.13 -6.92 9.46
CA SER A 187 4.90 -6.07 8.28
C SER A 187 6.16 -5.87 7.46
N ARG A 188 7.36 -5.97 8.05
CA ARG A 188 8.63 -5.96 7.30
C ARG A 188 8.79 -7.20 6.43
N SER A 189 8.52 -8.38 6.96
CA SER A 189 8.62 -9.63 6.18
C SER A 189 7.60 -9.71 5.03
N LEU A 190 6.47 -9.02 5.16
CA LEU A 190 5.43 -8.92 4.12
C LEU A 190 5.63 -7.74 3.16
N GLY A 191 6.78 -7.03 3.23
CA GLY A 191 7.10 -5.93 2.33
C GLY A 191 6.33 -4.63 2.59
N GLY A 192 5.61 -4.50 3.72
CA GLY A 192 4.85 -3.28 4.02
C GLY A 192 5.76 -2.07 4.25
N THR A 193 5.47 -0.96 3.60
CA THR A 193 6.19 0.33 3.73
C THR A 193 5.63 1.21 4.84
N GLY A 194 4.33 1.06 5.15
CA GLY A 194 3.58 1.93 6.05
C GLY A 194 3.15 3.25 5.39
N ILE A 195 3.29 3.36 4.06
CA ILE A 195 2.90 4.56 3.30
C ILE A 195 1.60 4.31 2.51
N GLY A 196 1.33 3.07 2.10
CA GLY A 196 0.26 2.76 1.16
C GLY A 196 -1.12 3.26 1.56
N LEU A 197 -1.55 3.11 2.82
CA LEU A 197 -2.86 3.62 3.28
C LEU A 197 -2.89 5.15 3.40
N SER A 198 -1.78 5.80 3.68
CA SER A 198 -1.71 7.26 3.62
C SER A 198 -1.81 7.78 2.17
N ILE A 199 -1.29 7.05 1.18
CA ILE A 199 -1.51 7.31 -0.25
C ILE A 199 -3.01 7.20 -0.56
N VAL A 200 -3.66 6.08 -0.16
CA VAL A 200 -5.10 5.88 -0.37
C VAL A 200 -5.90 7.06 0.20
N LYS A 201 -5.69 7.40 1.47
CA LYS A 201 -6.40 8.50 2.13
C LYS A 201 -6.23 9.82 1.37
N HIS A 202 -4.99 10.14 1.00
CA HIS A 202 -4.69 11.40 0.30
C HIS A 202 -5.32 11.44 -1.11
N ALA A 203 -5.23 10.34 -1.88
CA ALA A 203 -5.81 10.23 -3.21
C ALA A 203 -7.35 10.31 -3.17
N VAL A 204 -7.99 9.70 -2.18
CA VAL A 204 -9.44 9.79 -1.96
C VAL A 204 -9.84 11.23 -1.63
N ASP A 205 -9.19 11.85 -0.63
CA ASP A 205 -9.52 13.21 -0.17
C ASP A 205 -9.40 14.25 -1.28
N ARG A 206 -8.32 14.19 -2.09
CA ARG A 206 -8.12 15.16 -3.19
C ARG A 206 -9.10 14.99 -4.35
N ASN A 207 -9.70 13.82 -4.50
CA ASN A 207 -10.77 13.58 -5.47
C ASN A 207 -12.16 13.86 -4.92
N GLY A 208 -12.28 14.27 -3.65
CA GLY A 208 -13.55 14.62 -3.00
C GLY A 208 -14.31 13.41 -2.45
N GLY A 209 -13.64 12.26 -2.28
CA GLY A 209 -14.22 11.06 -1.73
C GLY A 209 -14.06 10.94 -0.21
N VAL A 210 -14.71 9.94 0.35
CA VAL A 210 -14.61 9.55 1.76
C VAL A 210 -14.18 8.08 1.83
N ILE A 211 -13.27 7.76 2.75
CA ILE A 211 -12.86 6.38 3.03
C ILE A 211 -13.30 5.98 4.43
N GLU A 212 -13.96 4.83 4.53
CA GLU A 212 -14.38 4.19 5.77
C GLU A 212 -13.66 2.86 5.96
N LEU A 213 -13.46 2.49 7.22
CA LEU A 213 -12.86 1.24 7.65
C LEU A 213 -13.80 0.50 8.57
N ASP A 214 -14.13 -0.75 8.21
CA ASP A 214 -14.73 -1.73 9.11
C ASP A 214 -13.78 -2.91 9.25
N SER A 215 -13.30 -3.17 10.47
CA SER A 215 -12.34 -4.24 10.72
C SER A 215 -12.47 -4.78 12.12
N ILE A 216 -12.44 -6.11 12.21
CA ILE A 216 -12.47 -6.86 13.47
C ILE A 216 -11.23 -7.74 13.51
N LEU A 217 -10.46 -7.61 14.58
CA LEU A 217 -9.24 -8.41 14.78
C LEU A 217 -9.57 -9.92 14.72
N GLY A 218 -8.90 -10.64 13.84
CA GLY A 218 -9.12 -12.06 13.58
C GLY A 218 -10.21 -12.39 12.56
N SER A 219 -10.93 -11.39 12.01
CA SER A 219 -12.08 -11.64 11.11
C SER A 219 -11.88 -11.08 9.69
N GLY A 220 -11.03 -10.05 9.53
CA GLY A 220 -10.76 -9.42 8.25
C GLY A 220 -10.96 -7.92 8.26
N THR A 221 -10.86 -7.31 7.08
CA THR A 221 -10.95 -5.86 6.89
C THR A 221 -11.79 -5.52 5.68
N THR A 222 -12.61 -4.49 5.80
CA THR A 222 -13.34 -3.86 4.70
C THR A 222 -12.94 -2.40 4.62
N PHE A 223 -12.41 -1.99 3.47
CA PHE A 223 -12.27 -0.58 3.12
C PHE A 223 -13.39 -0.22 2.15
N THR A 224 -14.15 0.82 2.48
CA THR A 224 -15.21 1.36 1.62
C THR A 224 -14.86 2.79 1.25
N ILE A 225 -14.89 3.10 -0.04
CA ILE A 225 -14.64 4.46 -0.56
C ILE A 225 -15.89 4.91 -1.30
N GLU A 226 -16.33 6.11 -1.00
CA GLU A 226 -17.47 6.75 -1.63
C GLU A 226 -17.01 8.05 -2.31
N PHE A 227 -17.42 8.22 -3.58
CA PHE A 227 -17.23 9.45 -4.37
C PHE A 227 -18.61 10.00 -4.76
N GLU A 228 -18.80 11.34 -4.61
CA GLU A 228 -20.00 12.07 -5.00
C GLU A 228 -19.86 12.79 -6.36
#